data_acc400b11d2bc843e3c8c5e6da6ea557
#
_entry.id   acc400b11d2bc843e3c8c5e6da6ea557
#
_cell.length_a   1.000
_cell.length_b   1.000
_cell.length_c   1.000
_cell.angle_alpha   90.00
_cell.angle_beta   90.00
_cell.angle_gamma   90.00
#
_symmetry.space_group_name_H-M   'P 1'
#
loop_
_entity.id
_entity.type
_entity.pdbx_description
1 polymer ?
#
loop_
_entity_poly.entity_id
_entity_poly.type
_entity_poly.pdbx_seq_one_letter_code
_entity_poly.pdbx_strand_id
1 'polypeptide(L)'
;MAEQTTARPLHGKVVLVTGASRGIGAAAAKRLAQGGAAVVVNYHQNRQAAEKVLGEIESASGRGMIFQADVTRHEQVEAMVRGAAEKFGAVDVLVNNAYFPFEVGQLHELSWESFHRAVEHELAAFHHCVQACLPGMKEKKAGRIIVISTRLAQQPLPKMGAYAAAKSALESMANTMAIELGPLGIAINVVTPAFTLTDASMIMPEAFRERVKETRPLKKHLYPEDVAGAIAFLAGDEASMMTGSHILITGGSHLQL
;
A
#
# COMPACT_ATOMS: atom_id res chain seq x y z
N MET A 1 39.46 8.27 0.29
CA MET A 1 38.07 8.15 0.81
C MET A 1 37.21 7.84 -0.39
N ALA A 2 36.73 6.62 -0.53
CA ALA A 2 35.83 6.24 -1.62
C ALA A 2 34.49 6.96 -1.39
N GLU A 3 34.03 7.76 -2.37
CA GLU A 3 32.66 8.25 -2.43
C GLU A 3 31.74 7.06 -2.35
N GLN A 4 31.02 6.94 -1.25
CA GLN A 4 29.87 6.03 -1.17
C GLN A 4 28.83 6.59 -2.14
N THR A 5 28.86 6.10 -3.36
CA THR A 5 27.74 6.27 -4.31
C THR A 5 26.54 5.64 -3.62
N THR A 6 25.68 6.46 -3.03
CA THR A 6 24.43 6.00 -2.43
C THR A 6 23.62 5.34 -3.54
N ALA A 7 23.64 4.01 -3.57
CA ALA A 7 22.90 3.24 -4.54
C ALA A 7 21.42 3.67 -4.46
N ARG A 8 20.88 4.16 -5.58
CA ARG A 8 19.45 4.51 -5.71
C ARG A 8 18.73 3.33 -6.38
N PRO A 9 18.30 2.32 -5.59
CA PRO A 9 17.84 1.03 -6.13
C PRO A 9 16.57 1.15 -6.99
N LEU A 10 15.87 2.28 -6.93
CA LEU A 10 14.65 2.55 -7.70
C LEU A 10 14.84 3.64 -8.75
N HIS A 11 16.09 3.96 -9.08
CA HIS A 11 16.37 4.97 -10.12
C HIS A 11 15.74 4.58 -11.46
N GLY A 12 15.02 5.53 -12.06
CA GLY A 12 14.32 5.31 -13.33
C GLY A 12 12.99 4.58 -13.23
N LYS A 13 12.60 4.08 -12.06
CA LYS A 13 11.28 3.48 -11.84
C LYS A 13 10.19 4.54 -11.65
N VAL A 14 9.00 4.26 -12.14
CA VAL A 14 7.78 5.04 -11.89
C VAL A 14 6.91 4.27 -10.92
N VAL A 15 6.57 4.88 -9.80
CA VAL A 15 5.82 4.25 -8.71
C VAL A 15 4.49 4.97 -8.50
N LEU A 16 3.39 4.25 -8.53
CA LEU A 16 2.07 4.74 -8.13
C LEU A 16 1.76 4.25 -6.71
N VAL A 17 1.48 5.17 -5.79
CA VAL A 17 1.04 4.85 -4.42
C VAL A 17 -0.38 5.37 -4.22
N THR A 18 -1.34 4.46 -4.02
CA THR A 18 -2.73 4.85 -3.75
C THR A 18 -2.93 5.26 -2.30
N GLY A 19 -3.77 6.28 -2.06
CA GLY A 19 -4.01 6.79 -0.71
C GLY A 19 -2.75 7.35 -0.03
N ALA A 20 -1.89 8.02 -0.79
CA ALA A 20 -0.55 8.41 -0.37
C ALA A 20 -0.45 9.78 0.34
N SER A 21 -1.58 10.42 0.65
CA SER A 21 -1.57 11.74 1.32
C SER A 21 -1.25 11.68 2.82
N ARG A 22 -1.28 10.52 3.47
CA ARG A 22 -0.99 10.33 4.90
C ARG A 22 -0.60 8.89 5.24
N GLY A 23 -0.17 8.67 6.48
CA GLY A 23 0.07 7.34 7.05
C GLY A 23 1.08 6.51 6.26
N ILE A 24 0.81 5.22 6.12
CA ILE A 24 1.68 4.26 5.43
C ILE A 24 1.95 4.68 3.98
N GLY A 25 0.92 5.13 3.26
CA GLY A 25 1.08 5.57 1.87
C GLY A 25 2.04 6.76 1.72
N ALA A 26 1.95 7.76 2.60
CA ALA A 26 2.86 8.91 2.58
C ALA A 26 4.31 8.51 2.92
N ALA A 27 4.49 7.66 3.94
CA ALA A 27 5.82 7.15 4.29
C ALA A 27 6.42 6.31 3.15
N ALA A 28 5.61 5.45 2.52
CA ALA A 28 6.02 4.68 1.35
C ALA A 28 6.42 5.59 0.18
N ALA A 29 5.59 6.58 -0.16
CA ALA A 29 5.87 7.53 -1.24
C ALA A 29 7.22 8.24 -1.04
N LYS A 30 7.47 8.75 0.16
CA LYS A 30 8.75 9.40 0.52
C LYS A 30 9.92 8.43 0.44
N ARG A 31 9.77 7.23 1.00
CA ARG A 31 10.84 6.22 1.00
C ARG A 31 11.21 5.75 -0.40
N LEU A 32 10.21 5.57 -1.27
CA LEU A 32 10.41 5.17 -2.67
C LEU A 32 11.09 6.29 -3.48
N ALA A 33 10.70 7.54 -3.27
CA ALA A 33 11.35 8.70 -3.88
C ALA A 33 12.81 8.85 -3.44
N GLN A 34 13.13 8.62 -2.17
CA GLN A 34 14.52 8.56 -1.66
C GLN A 34 15.34 7.48 -2.37
N GLY A 35 14.72 6.37 -2.75
CA GLY A 35 15.31 5.31 -3.57
C GLY A 35 15.53 5.69 -5.03
N GLY A 36 15.12 6.89 -5.46
CA GLY A 36 15.31 7.44 -6.81
C GLY A 36 14.13 7.26 -7.75
N ALA A 37 13.00 6.73 -7.29
CA ALA A 37 11.79 6.61 -8.10
C ALA A 37 11.15 7.98 -8.39
N ALA A 38 10.42 8.05 -9.53
CA ALA A 38 9.41 9.08 -9.74
C ALA A 38 8.08 8.60 -9.15
N VAL A 39 7.50 9.35 -8.20
CA VAL A 39 6.36 8.87 -7.41
C VAL A 39 5.08 9.63 -7.74
N VAL A 40 4.02 8.90 -8.05
CA VAL A 40 2.67 9.42 -8.15
C VAL A 40 1.98 9.27 -6.78
N VAL A 41 1.75 10.38 -6.12
CA VAL A 41 1.06 10.48 -4.83
C VAL A 41 -0.43 10.61 -5.10
N ASN A 42 -1.16 9.50 -5.09
CA ASN A 42 -2.61 9.53 -5.25
C ASN A 42 -3.29 9.96 -3.95
N TYR A 43 -4.30 10.79 -4.09
CA TYR A 43 -5.21 11.17 -3.02
C TYR A 43 -6.66 11.26 -3.54
N HIS A 44 -7.64 11.11 -2.65
CA HIS A 44 -9.06 11.27 -3.00
C HIS A 44 -9.59 12.66 -2.61
N GLN A 45 -9.44 13.06 -1.35
CA GLN A 45 -10.08 14.28 -0.82
C GLN A 45 -9.09 15.34 -0.33
N ASN A 46 -8.00 14.95 0.31
CA ASN A 46 -7.12 15.88 0.99
C ASN A 46 -5.93 16.29 0.11
N ARG A 47 -6.16 17.30 -0.74
CA ARG A 47 -5.15 17.86 -1.64
C ARG A 47 -3.98 18.46 -0.86
N GLN A 48 -4.25 19.24 0.19
CA GLN A 48 -3.23 19.91 0.98
C GLN A 48 -2.25 18.92 1.61
N ALA A 49 -2.76 17.79 2.13
CA ALA A 49 -1.91 16.74 2.67
C ALA A 49 -1.06 16.06 1.58
N ALA A 50 -1.60 15.87 0.38
CA ALA A 50 -0.84 15.32 -0.74
C ALA A 50 0.25 16.30 -1.23
N GLU A 51 -0.05 17.60 -1.30
CA GLU A 51 0.91 18.67 -1.63
C GLU A 51 2.05 18.73 -0.60
N LYS A 52 1.75 18.54 0.69
CA LYS A 52 2.76 18.45 1.74
C LYS A 52 3.71 17.26 1.51
N VAL A 53 3.16 16.09 1.19
CA VAL A 53 3.99 14.90 0.88
C VAL A 53 4.85 15.14 -0.34
N LEU A 54 4.32 15.75 -1.39
CA LEU A 54 5.09 16.09 -2.58
C LEU A 54 6.21 17.08 -2.25
N GLY A 55 5.93 18.12 -1.49
CA GLY A 55 6.94 19.10 -1.04
C GLY A 55 8.07 18.45 -0.23
N GLU A 56 7.76 17.47 0.63
CA GLU A 56 8.77 16.70 1.37
C GLU A 56 9.62 15.82 0.43
N ILE A 57 9.02 15.23 -0.62
CA ILE A 57 9.75 14.49 -1.66
C ILE A 57 10.70 15.42 -2.44
N GLU A 58 10.22 16.56 -2.89
CA GLU A 58 10.99 17.52 -3.68
C GLU A 58 12.12 18.16 -2.87
N SER A 59 11.87 18.49 -1.60
CA SER A 59 12.88 19.00 -0.68
C SER A 59 14.03 18.02 -0.45
N ALA A 60 13.77 16.73 -0.59
CA ALA A 60 14.79 15.68 -0.55
C ALA A 60 15.38 15.35 -1.94
N SER A 61 15.22 16.25 -2.92
CA SER A 61 15.67 16.06 -4.31
C SER A 61 15.06 14.84 -5.01
N GLY A 62 13.88 14.39 -4.55
CA GLY A 62 13.09 13.37 -5.19
C GLY A 62 12.21 13.94 -6.31
N ARG A 63 11.60 13.06 -7.09
CA ARG A 63 10.68 13.42 -8.18
C ARG A 63 9.28 12.88 -7.87
N GLY A 64 8.27 13.70 -8.08
CA GLY A 64 6.91 13.24 -7.88
C GLY A 64 5.85 14.10 -8.57
N MET A 65 4.62 13.66 -8.40
CA MET A 65 3.41 14.42 -8.71
C MET A 65 2.28 13.99 -7.79
N ILE A 66 1.33 14.87 -7.54
CA ILE A 66 0.07 14.50 -6.92
C ILE A 66 -0.97 14.22 -8.01
N PHE A 67 -1.89 13.30 -7.75
CA PHE A 67 -3.03 13.07 -8.63
C PHE A 67 -4.28 12.75 -7.82
N GLN A 68 -5.35 13.51 -8.07
CA GLN A 68 -6.64 13.28 -7.43
C GLN A 68 -7.40 12.19 -8.18
N ALA A 69 -7.71 11.09 -7.53
CA ALA A 69 -8.58 10.04 -8.07
C ALA A 69 -9.22 9.24 -6.93
N ASP A 70 -10.50 8.94 -7.09
CA ASP A 70 -11.18 7.89 -6.37
C ASP A 70 -10.84 6.56 -7.05
N VAL A 71 -10.04 5.73 -6.38
CA VAL A 71 -9.56 4.47 -6.95
C VAL A 71 -10.63 3.37 -7.06
N THR A 72 -11.83 3.61 -6.53
CA THR A 72 -13.01 2.77 -6.78
C THR A 72 -13.68 3.09 -8.14
N ARG A 73 -13.22 4.14 -8.83
CA ARG A 73 -13.76 4.60 -10.11
C ARG A 73 -12.76 4.32 -11.22
N HIS A 74 -13.11 3.39 -12.09
CA HIS A 74 -12.23 2.90 -13.16
C HIS A 74 -11.68 4.04 -14.03
N GLU A 75 -12.55 4.95 -14.50
CA GLU A 75 -12.17 6.04 -15.39
C GLU A 75 -11.17 7.02 -14.73
N GLN A 76 -11.30 7.23 -13.41
CA GLN A 76 -10.37 8.10 -12.68
C GLN A 76 -9.00 7.43 -12.49
N VAL A 77 -8.99 6.11 -12.30
CA VAL A 77 -7.73 5.34 -12.23
C VAL A 77 -7.03 5.33 -13.57
N GLU A 78 -7.74 5.13 -14.68
CA GLU A 78 -7.16 5.21 -16.03
C GLU A 78 -6.58 6.60 -16.31
N ALA A 79 -7.29 7.67 -15.96
CA ALA A 79 -6.81 9.03 -16.12
C ALA A 79 -5.53 9.27 -15.30
N MET A 80 -5.47 8.73 -14.06
CA MET A 80 -4.30 8.81 -13.20
C MET A 80 -3.08 8.10 -13.79
N VAL A 81 -3.26 6.86 -14.25
CA VAL A 81 -2.15 6.08 -14.84
C VAL A 81 -1.69 6.69 -16.17
N ARG A 82 -2.60 7.22 -16.99
CA ARG A 82 -2.27 7.95 -18.21
C ARG A 82 -1.47 9.23 -17.89
N GLY A 83 -1.91 10.04 -16.92
CA GLY A 83 -1.16 11.23 -16.50
C GLY A 83 0.23 10.90 -15.92
N ALA A 84 0.36 9.76 -15.23
CA ALA A 84 1.66 9.26 -14.79
C ALA A 84 2.55 8.90 -15.99
N ALA A 85 1.98 8.22 -16.98
CA ALA A 85 2.70 7.78 -18.19
C ALA A 85 3.18 8.96 -19.03
N GLU A 86 2.37 10.01 -19.19
CA GLU A 86 2.72 11.23 -19.90
C GLU A 86 3.88 11.99 -19.24
N LYS A 87 3.94 11.99 -17.90
CA LYS A 87 4.96 12.75 -17.16
C LYS A 87 6.25 11.97 -16.91
N PHE A 88 6.15 10.68 -16.63
CA PHE A 88 7.27 9.88 -16.12
C PHE A 88 7.52 8.58 -16.91
N GLY A 89 6.60 8.17 -17.76
CA GLY A 89 6.58 6.85 -18.38
C GLY A 89 5.66 5.87 -17.66
N ALA A 90 5.52 4.68 -18.23
CA ALA A 90 4.62 3.64 -17.70
C ALA A 90 4.99 3.25 -16.26
N VAL A 91 3.98 2.99 -15.44
CA VAL A 91 4.13 2.60 -14.03
C VAL A 91 4.84 1.25 -13.94
N ASP A 92 5.95 1.22 -13.21
CA ASP A 92 6.74 0.02 -12.92
C ASP A 92 6.31 -0.66 -11.62
N VAL A 93 5.87 0.13 -10.64
CA VAL A 93 5.49 -0.35 -9.31
C VAL A 93 4.15 0.25 -8.91
N LEU A 94 3.20 -0.61 -8.54
CA LEU A 94 1.93 -0.23 -7.91
C LEU A 94 1.97 -0.58 -6.42
N VAL A 95 1.77 0.41 -5.56
CA VAL A 95 1.51 0.20 -4.13
C VAL A 95 0.03 0.43 -3.87
N ASN A 96 -0.75 -0.66 -3.74
CA ASN A 96 -2.17 -0.63 -3.44
C ASN A 96 -2.37 -0.46 -1.93
N ASN A 97 -2.52 0.81 -1.49
CA ASN A 97 -2.54 1.18 -0.08
C ASN A 97 -3.82 1.94 0.31
N ALA A 98 -4.63 2.43 -0.61
CA ALA A 98 -5.83 3.20 -0.29
C ALA A 98 -6.67 2.47 0.78
N TYR A 99 -7.19 3.25 1.74
CA TYR A 99 -8.03 2.77 2.83
C TYR A 99 -9.45 3.25 2.65
N PHE A 100 -10.41 2.36 2.90
CA PHE A 100 -11.83 2.65 2.82
C PHE A 100 -12.50 2.56 4.19
N PRO A 101 -13.35 3.52 4.56
CA PRO A 101 -14.15 3.44 5.77
C PRO A 101 -15.07 2.21 5.74
N PHE A 102 -15.23 1.58 6.88
CA PHE A 102 -16.15 0.47 7.09
C PHE A 102 -16.90 0.63 8.41
N GLU A 103 -18.03 0.00 8.54
CA GLU A 103 -18.80 0.01 9.77
C GLU A 103 -18.21 -0.96 10.79
N VAL A 104 -18.00 -0.48 12.02
CA VAL A 104 -17.52 -1.25 13.16
C VAL A 104 -18.71 -1.76 13.94
N GLY A 105 -18.96 -3.08 13.91
CA GLY A 105 -20.10 -3.70 14.54
C GLY A 105 -20.01 -5.23 14.54
N GLN A 106 -20.90 -5.89 15.32
CA GLN A 106 -21.00 -7.36 15.29
C GLN A 106 -21.39 -7.80 13.87
N LEU A 107 -20.63 -8.72 13.29
CA LEU A 107 -20.79 -9.07 11.87
C LEU A 107 -22.21 -9.52 11.51
N HIS A 108 -22.88 -10.26 12.43
CA HIS A 108 -24.24 -10.73 12.24
C HIS A 108 -25.32 -9.63 12.42
N GLU A 109 -24.94 -8.45 12.91
CA GLU A 109 -25.84 -7.29 13.09
C GLU A 109 -25.65 -6.25 11.97
N LEU A 110 -24.54 -6.31 11.20
CA LEU A 110 -24.31 -5.40 10.09
C LEU A 110 -25.33 -5.65 8.97
N SER A 111 -25.80 -4.56 8.35
CA SER A 111 -26.57 -4.69 7.12
C SER A 111 -25.73 -5.30 6.00
N TRP A 112 -26.39 -6.06 5.11
CA TRP A 112 -25.71 -6.59 3.93
C TRP A 112 -25.06 -5.48 3.09
N GLU A 113 -25.71 -4.34 2.96
CA GLU A 113 -25.21 -3.19 2.21
C GLU A 113 -23.90 -2.64 2.80
N SER A 114 -23.83 -2.51 4.13
CA SER A 114 -22.61 -2.02 4.81
C SER A 114 -21.46 -3.01 4.65
N PHE A 115 -21.73 -4.29 4.83
CA PHE A 115 -20.76 -5.36 4.60
C PHE A 115 -20.27 -5.39 3.14
N HIS A 116 -21.21 -5.43 2.18
CA HIS A 116 -20.91 -5.50 0.75
C HIS A 116 -20.05 -4.32 0.31
N ARG A 117 -20.39 -3.10 0.74
CA ARG A 117 -19.64 -1.89 0.41
C ARG A 117 -18.17 -1.97 0.86
N ALA A 118 -17.90 -2.51 2.05
CA ALA A 118 -16.53 -2.67 2.54
C ALA A 118 -15.71 -3.62 1.64
N VAL A 119 -16.32 -4.71 1.18
CA VAL A 119 -15.68 -5.67 0.27
C VAL A 119 -15.53 -5.09 -1.12
N GLU A 120 -16.59 -4.49 -1.66
CA GLU A 120 -16.62 -3.92 -3.01
C GLU A 120 -15.54 -2.85 -3.21
N HIS A 121 -15.46 -1.88 -2.30
CA HIS A 121 -14.48 -0.79 -2.44
C HIS A 121 -13.05 -1.30 -2.43
N GLU A 122 -12.74 -2.26 -1.57
CA GLU A 122 -11.40 -2.84 -1.45
C GLU A 122 -10.99 -3.59 -2.73
N LEU A 123 -11.90 -4.43 -3.25
CA LEU A 123 -11.61 -5.24 -4.44
C LEU A 123 -11.65 -4.41 -5.72
N ALA A 124 -12.61 -3.50 -5.87
CA ALA A 124 -12.70 -2.61 -7.02
C ALA A 124 -11.45 -1.75 -7.16
N ALA A 125 -10.98 -1.13 -6.06
CA ALA A 125 -9.78 -0.31 -6.05
C ALA A 125 -8.54 -1.09 -6.52
N PHE A 126 -8.34 -2.29 -6.01
CA PHE A 126 -7.23 -3.14 -6.42
C PHE A 126 -7.34 -3.56 -7.88
N HIS A 127 -8.51 -4.06 -8.29
CA HIS A 127 -8.76 -4.50 -9.65
C HIS A 127 -8.53 -3.40 -10.69
N HIS A 128 -9.11 -2.21 -10.48
CA HIS A 128 -8.98 -1.08 -11.39
C HIS A 128 -7.51 -0.61 -11.50
N CYS A 129 -6.80 -0.51 -10.37
CA CYS A 129 -5.40 -0.10 -10.37
C CYS A 129 -4.51 -1.11 -11.11
N VAL A 130 -4.74 -2.41 -10.89
CA VAL A 130 -4.00 -3.46 -11.62
C VAL A 130 -4.30 -3.37 -13.12
N GLN A 131 -5.57 -3.34 -13.50
CA GLN A 131 -5.97 -3.27 -14.92
C GLN A 131 -5.34 -2.06 -15.64
N ALA A 132 -5.33 -0.90 -15.01
CA ALA A 132 -4.78 0.31 -15.61
C ALA A 132 -3.24 0.27 -15.74
N CYS A 133 -2.52 -0.32 -14.77
CA CYS A 133 -1.06 -0.43 -14.81
C CYS A 133 -0.57 -1.57 -15.71
N LEU A 134 -1.38 -2.61 -15.88
CA LEU A 134 -1.00 -3.87 -16.52
C LEU A 134 -0.50 -3.75 -17.97
N PRO A 135 -1.08 -2.91 -18.86
CA PRO A 135 -0.58 -2.77 -20.22
C PRO A 135 0.89 -2.38 -20.30
N GLY A 136 1.30 -1.35 -19.54
CA GLY A 136 2.70 -0.91 -19.50
C GLY A 136 3.65 -1.93 -18.86
N MET A 137 3.20 -2.64 -17.81
CA MET A 137 3.98 -3.71 -17.19
C MET A 137 4.16 -4.90 -18.13
N LYS A 138 3.13 -5.28 -18.91
CA LYS A 138 3.20 -6.34 -19.92
C LYS A 138 4.16 -6.01 -21.06
N GLU A 139 4.12 -4.77 -21.55
CA GLU A 139 5.04 -4.30 -22.59
C GLU A 139 6.49 -4.40 -22.16
N LYS A 140 6.78 -3.98 -20.92
CA LYS A 140 8.13 -4.06 -20.30
C LYS A 140 8.50 -5.48 -19.88
N LYS A 141 7.57 -6.42 -19.85
CA LYS A 141 7.72 -7.77 -19.22
C LYS A 141 8.29 -7.70 -17.81
N ALA A 142 7.92 -6.68 -17.08
CA ALA A 142 8.39 -6.39 -15.73
C ALA A 142 7.38 -5.52 -14.99
N GLY A 143 7.08 -5.86 -13.75
CA GLY A 143 6.21 -5.09 -12.88
C GLY A 143 6.29 -5.56 -11.43
N ARG A 144 5.97 -4.67 -10.50
CA ARG A 144 5.84 -4.99 -9.08
C ARG A 144 4.52 -4.46 -8.57
N ILE A 145 3.73 -5.30 -7.93
CA ILE A 145 2.48 -4.91 -7.27
C ILE A 145 2.59 -5.26 -5.80
N ILE A 146 2.45 -4.28 -4.94
CA ILE A 146 2.58 -4.42 -3.49
C ILE A 146 1.23 -4.06 -2.88
N VAL A 147 0.62 -5.03 -2.21
CA VAL A 147 -0.73 -4.91 -1.63
C VAL A 147 -0.62 -4.71 -0.13
N ILE A 148 -1.21 -3.65 0.40
CA ILE A 148 -1.25 -3.42 1.84
C ILE A 148 -2.50 -4.08 2.42
N SER A 149 -2.27 -5.14 3.19
CA SER A 149 -3.30 -5.87 3.92
C SER A 149 -3.29 -5.49 5.41
N THR A 150 -3.74 -6.37 6.24
CA THR A 150 -3.78 -6.23 7.71
C THR A 150 -3.67 -7.60 8.38
N ARG A 151 -3.09 -7.63 9.58
CA ARG A 151 -3.13 -8.84 10.41
C ARG A 151 -4.57 -9.36 10.65
N LEU A 152 -5.56 -8.48 10.63
CA LEU A 152 -6.96 -8.86 10.84
C LEU A 152 -7.52 -9.78 9.75
N ALA A 153 -6.90 -9.84 8.58
CA ALA A 153 -7.28 -10.80 7.54
C ALA A 153 -7.05 -12.26 7.97
N GLN A 154 -6.03 -12.49 8.81
CA GLN A 154 -5.63 -13.82 9.28
C GLN A 154 -6.05 -14.08 10.73
N GLN A 155 -6.13 -13.03 11.55
CA GLN A 155 -6.52 -13.08 12.97
C GLN A 155 -7.60 -12.02 13.23
N PRO A 156 -8.85 -12.30 12.87
CA PRO A 156 -9.92 -11.33 12.99
C PRO A 156 -10.24 -11.02 14.46
N LEU A 157 -10.72 -9.80 14.70
CA LEU A 157 -11.18 -9.34 16.00
C LEU A 157 -12.70 -9.10 15.97
N PRO A 158 -13.39 -9.26 17.10
CA PRO A 158 -14.79 -8.88 17.22
C PRO A 158 -15.04 -7.45 16.70
N LYS A 159 -16.17 -7.23 16.04
CA LYS A 159 -16.60 -5.96 15.45
C LYS A 159 -15.78 -5.48 14.23
N MET A 160 -14.75 -6.20 13.82
CA MET A 160 -13.92 -5.87 12.66
C MET A 160 -14.16 -6.80 11.45
N GLY A 161 -15.26 -7.56 11.48
CA GLY A 161 -15.51 -8.65 10.54
C GLY A 161 -15.62 -8.20 9.08
N ALA A 162 -16.27 -7.07 8.80
CA ALA A 162 -16.37 -6.55 7.42
C ALA A 162 -15.00 -6.20 6.84
N TYR A 163 -14.18 -5.52 7.62
CA TYR A 163 -12.80 -5.17 7.23
C TYR A 163 -11.91 -6.40 7.06
N ALA A 164 -11.99 -7.34 8.01
CA ALA A 164 -11.23 -8.58 7.93
C ALA A 164 -11.59 -9.39 6.68
N ALA A 165 -12.89 -9.54 6.39
CA ALA A 165 -13.36 -10.25 5.20
C ALA A 165 -12.93 -9.56 3.90
N ALA A 166 -13.03 -8.22 3.82
CA ALA A 166 -12.58 -7.46 2.66
C ALA A 166 -11.08 -7.66 2.40
N LYS A 167 -10.25 -7.58 3.44
CA LYS A 167 -8.80 -7.78 3.33
C LYS A 167 -8.41 -9.23 3.03
N SER A 168 -9.13 -10.22 3.57
CA SER A 168 -8.93 -11.64 3.20
C SER A 168 -9.27 -11.89 1.74
N ALA A 169 -10.36 -11.31 1.23
CA ALA A 169 -10.72 -11.39 -0.19
C ALA A 169 -9.66 -10.72 -1.07
N LEU A 170 -9.13 -9.56 -0.66
CA LEU A 170 -8.03 -8.88 -1.34
C LEU A 170 -6.76 -9.74 -1.40
N GLU A 171 -6.37 -10.39 -0.29
CA GLU A 171 -5.22 -11.30 -0.26
C GLU A 171 -5.40 -12.48 -1.22
N SER A 172 -6.58 -13.10 -1.24
CA SER A 172 -6.90 -14.18 -2.16
C SER A 172 -6.81 -13.75 -3.63
N MET A 173 -7.35 -12.56 -3.95
CA MET A 173 -7.28 -11.99 -5.29
C MET A 173 -5.84 -11.69 -5.69
N ALA A 174 -5.03 -11.13 -4.79
CA ALA A 174 -3.61 -10.86 -5.02
C ALA A 174 -2.82 -12.15 -5.29
N ASN A 175 -3.06 -13.21 -4.52
CA ASN A 175 -2.41 -14.50 -4.70
C ASN A 175 -2.77 -15.15 -6.05
N THR A 176 -4.04 -15.09 -6.45
CA THR A 176 -4.48 -15.58 -7.77
C THR A 176 -3.77 -14.83 -8.90
N MET A 177 -3.79 -13.49 -8.84
CA MET A 177 -3.11 -12.66 -9.84
C MET A 177 -1.58 -12.86 -9.84
N ALA A 178 -0.96 -13.19 -8.72
CA ALA A 178 0.47 -13.51 -8.66
C ALA A 178 0.82 -14.74 -9.52
N ILE A 179 -0.06 -15.75 -9.53
CA ILE A 179 0.09 -16.95 -10.38
C ILE A 179 -0.11 -16.58 -11.86
N GLU A 180 -1.17 -15.83 -12.16
CA GLU A 180 -1.55 -15.48 -13.53
C GLU A 180 -0.57 -14.53 -14.22
N LEU A 181 -0.01 -13.57 -13.46
CA LEU A 181 0.84 -12.50 -13.99
C LEU A 181 2.35 -12.84 -13.87
N GLY A 182 2.72 -13.82 -13.07
CA GLY A 182 4.10 -14.28 -12.92
C GLY A 182 4.77 -14.63 -14.26
N PRO A 183 4.14 -15.41 -15.17
CA PRO A 183 4.68 -15.70 -16.50
C PRO A 183 4.92 -14.47 -17.38
N LEU A 184 4.33 -13.33 -17.03
CA LEU A 184 4.49 -12.04 -17.73
C LEU A 184 5.60 -11.17 -17.09
N GLY A 185 6.35 -11.70 -16.10
CA GLY A 185 7.40 -10.97 -15.38
C GLY A 185 6.87 -9.99 -14.32
N ILE A 186 5.61 -10.13 -13.91
CA ILE A 186 4.97 -9.24 -12.94
C ILE A 186 4.83 -9.97 -11.60
N ALA A 187 5.47 -9.44 -10.56
CA ALA A 187 5.41 -9.99 -9.21
C ALA A 187 4.37 -9.25 -8.36
N ILE A 188 3.61 -10.00 -7.56
CA ILE A 188 2.63 -9.45 -6.60
C ILE A 188 2.94 -10.00 -5.22
N ASN A 189 3.10 -9.10 -4.25
CA ASN A 189 3.35 -9.46 -2.85
C ASN A 189 2.46 -8.67 -1.91
N VAL A 190 2.17 -9.24 -0.76
CA VAL A 190 1.33 -8.64 0.28
C VAL A 190 2.19 -8.21 1.45
N VAL A 191 2.04 -6.98 1.90
CA VAL A 191 2.59 -6.47 3.17
C VAL A 191 1.45 -6.40 4.18
N THR A 192 1.64 -7.05 5.30
CA THR A 192 0.62 -7.22 6.35
C THR A 192 1.08 -6.55 7.65
N PRO A 193 0.81 -5.25 7.83
CA PRO A 193 1.10 -4.56 9.07
C PRO A 193 0.14 -4.95 10.18
N ALA A 194 0.63 -4.95 11.42
CA ALA A 194 -0.22 -4.89 12.60
C ALA A 194 -0.67 -3.43 12.84
N PHE A 195 -1.29 -3.18 14.00
CA PHE A 195 -1.71 -1.83 14.38
C PHE A 195 -0.53 -0.84 14.28
N THR A 196 -0.63 0.10 13.35
CA THR A 196 0.40 1.08 13.03
C THR A 196 -0.03 2.45 13.53
N LEU A 197 0.86 3.18 14.19
CA LEU A 197 0.59 4.55 14.63
C LEU A 197 0.58 5.50 13.43
N THR A 198 -0.60 5.87 13.01
CA THR A 198 -0.89 6.86 11.96
C THR A 198 -1.81 7.93 12.52
N ASP A 199 -1.98 9.04 11.82
CA ASP A 199 -2.95 10.08 12.22
C ASP A 199 -4.35 9.48 12.46
N ALA A 200 -4.76 8.53 11.62
CA ALA A 200 -6.06 7.87 11.75
C ALA A 200 -6.17 6.98 13.01
N SER A 201 -5.06 6.36 13.46
CA SER A 201 -5.03 5.50 14.65
C SER A 201 -4.80 6.28 15.95
N MET A 202 -4.39 7.54 15.86
CA MET A 202 -4.16 8.40 17.03
C MET A 202 -5.44 8.75 17.79
N ILE A 203 -6.62 8.55 17.19
CA ILE A 203 -7.92 8.66 17.88
C ILE A 203 -8.12 7.60 18.97
N MET A 204 -7.35 6.49 18.89
CA MET A 204 -7.42 5.43 19.91
C MET A 204 -6.79 5.93 21.22
N PRO A 205 -7.40 5.61 22.38
CA PRO A 205 -6.87 6.01 23.68
C PRO A 205 -5.40 5.58 23.87
N GLU A 206 -4.62 6.39 24.56
CA GLU A 206 -3.20 6.10 24.84
C GLU A 206 -3.02 4.74 25.53
N ALA A 207 -3.86 4.44 26.53
CA ALA A 207 -3.84 3.16 27.23
C ALA A 207 -4.01 1.95 26.28
N PHE A 208 -4.83 2.10 25.22
CA PHE A 208 -4.97 1.08 24.19
C PHE A 208 -3.67 0.94 23.38
N ARG A 209 -3.08 2.06 22.95
CA ARG A 209 -1.84 2.06 22.15
C ARG A 209 -0.68 1.44 22.91
N GLU A 210 -0.51 1.80 24.20
CA GLU A 210 0.51 1.21 25.06
C GLU A 210 0.26 -0.29 25.28
N ARG A 211 -0.98 -0.70 25.54
CA ARG A 211 -1.31 -2.12 25.65
C ARG A 211 -0.94 -2.90 24.41
N VAL A 212 -1.24 -2.37 23.21
CA VAL A 212 -0.87 -2.99 21.93
C VAL A 212 0.67 -3.11 21.81
N LYS A 213 1.42 -2.10 22.21
CA LYS A 213 2.89 -2.14 22.23
C LYS A 213 3.37 -3.27 23.15
N GLU A 214 2.82 -3.35 24.37
CA GLU A 214 3.22 -4.37 25.36
C GLU A 214 2.87 -5.81 24.95
N THR A 215 1.88 -6.01 24.10
CA THR A 215 1.58 -7.35 23.54
C THR A 215 2.58 -7.78 22.47
N ARG A 216 3.44 -6.91 21.94
CA ARG A 216 4.42 -7.29 20.93
C ARG A 216 5.69 -7.86 21.58
N PRO A 217 6.28 -8.93 21.04
CA PRO A 217 7.60 -9.38 21.47
C PRO A 217 8.67 -8.29 21.42
N LEU A 218 8.68 -7.43 20.37
CA LEU A 218 9.64 -6.34 20.27
C LEU A 218 9.37 -5.14 21.20
N LYS A 219 8.23 -5.10 21.92
CA LYS A 219 7.87 -4.02 22.86
C LYS A 219 8.01 -2.60 22.28
N LYS A 220 7.69 -2.44 20.99
CA LYS A 220 7.78 -1.17 20.27
C LYS A 220 6.46 -0.84 19.57
N HIS A 221 6.21 0.44 19.39
CA HIS A 221 5.20 0.88 18.44
C HIS A 221 5.64 0.55 17.02
N LEU A 222 4.67 0.35 16.14
CA LEU A 222 4.88 0.23 14.71
C LEU A 222 4.52 1.58 14.06
N TYR A 223 5.43 2.12 13.28
CA TYR A 223 5.27 3.38 12.58
C TYR A 223 5.14 3.15 11.06
N PRO A 224 4.57 4.11 10.31
CA PRO A 224 4.49 4.01 8.85
C PRO A 224 5.83 3.73 8.16
N GLU A 225 6.92 4.27 8.71
CA GLU A 225 8.28 4.11 8.20
C GLU A 225 8.77 2.67 8.25
N ASP A 226 8.36 1.90 9.28
CA ASP A 226 8.69 0.47 9.40
C ASP A 226 8.06 -0.33 8.25
N VAL A 227 6.82 0.04 7.89
CA VAL A 227 6.10 -0.59 6.76
C VAL A 227 6.70 -0.16 5.42
N ALA A 228 7.04 1.13 5.30
CA ALA A 228 7.65 1.70 4.09
C ALA A 228 8.99 1.04 3.73
N GLY A 229 9.76 0.58 4.72
CA GLY A 229 10.99 -0.17 4.50
C GLY A 229 10.76 -1.47 3.73
N ALA A 230 9.76 -2.25 4.13
CA ALA A 230 9.38 -3.49 3.44
C ALA A 230 8.82 -3.22 2.03
N ILE A 231 8.02 -2.17 1.87
CA ILE A 231 7.50 -1.74 0.57
C ILE A 231 8.66 -1.39 -0.38
N ALA A 232 9.65 -0.63 0.09
CA ALA A 232 10.80 -0.23 -0.72
C ALA A 232 11.67 -1.43 -1.14
N PHE A 233 11.86 -2.41 -0.25
CA PHE A 233 12.54 -3.66 -0.56
C PHE A 233 11.80 -4.43 -1.67
N LEU A 234 10.48 -4.62 -1.54
CA LEU A 234 9.67 -5.33 -2.54
C LEU A 234 9.60 -4.60 -3.89
N ALA A 235 9.74 -3.29 -3.91
CA ALA A 235 9.78 -2.48 -5.12
C ALA A 235 11.10 -2.61 -5.89
N GLY A 236 12.18 -3.01 -5.21
CA GLY A 236 13.53 -3.15 -5.76
C GLY A 236 13.79 -4.48 -6.45
N ASP A 237 14.93 -4.54 -7.11
CA ASP A 237 15.36 -5.75 -7.84
C ASP A 237 15.86 -6.86 -6.90
N GLU A 238 16.18 -6.53 -5.64
CA GLU A 238 16.53 -7.50 -4.60
C GLU A 238 15.39 -8.48 -4.29
N ALA A 239 14.14 -8.07 -4.54
CA ALA A 239 12.96 -8.90 -4.40
C ALA A 239 12.53 -9.60 -5.71
N SER A 240 13.43 -9.73 -6.70
CA SER A 240 13.10 -10.22 -8.06
C SER A 240 12.50 -11.63 -8.09
N MET A 241 12.83 -12.48 -7.13
CA MET A 241 12.30 -13.85 -7.02
C MET A 241 11.15 -13.97 -6.01
N MET A 242 10.60 -12.84 -5.53
CA MET A 242 9.48 -12.83 -4.59
C MET A 242 8.18 -12.51 -5.32
N THR A 243 7.27 -13.48 -5.34
CA THR A 243 5.87 -13.31 -5.75
C THR A 243 4.98 -14.21 -4.91
N GLY A 244 3.73 -13.81 -4.64
CA GLY A 244 2.81 -14.54 -3.76
C GLY A 244 3.25 -14.56 -2.28
N SER A 245 4.21 -13.73 -1.88
CA SER A 245 4.71 -13.70 -0.50
C SER A 245 3.89 -12.76 0.38
N HIS A 246 3.70 -13.17 1.64
CA HIS A 246 3.10 -12.34 2.68
C HIS A 246 4.16 -11.90 3.69
N ILE A 247 4.46 -10.61 3.75
CA ILE A 247 5.45 -10.03 4.66
C ILE A 247 4.76 -9.41 5.86
N LEU A 248 4.95 -10.02 7.01
CA LEU A 248 4.34 -9.59 8.27
C LEU A 248 5.21 -8.52 8.94
N ILE A 249 4.67 -7.30 9.09
CA ILE A 249 5.31 -6.22 9.83
C ILE A 249 4.53 -6.00 11.12
N THR A 250 4.84 -6.80 12.14
CA THR A 250 3.98 -6.95 13.33
C THR A 250 4.71 -6.78 14.66
N GLY A 251 6.04 -6.68 14.64
CA GLY A 251 6.84 -6.72 15.86
C GLY A 251 6.71 -8.05 16.63
N GLY A 252 6.31 -9.14 15.91
CA GLY A 252 6.11 -10.48 16.47
C GLY A 252 4.71 -10.74 17.03
N SER A 253 3.78 -9.78 17.00
CA SER A 253 2.43 -9.96 17.59
C SER A 253 1.61 -11.08 16.97
N HIS A 254 1.98 -11.58 15.78
CA HIS A 254 1.34 -12.71 15.11
C HIS A 254 1.68 -14.08 15.75
N LEU A 255 2.72 -14.13 16.59
CA LEU A 255 3.13 -15.34 17.31
C LEU A 255 2.37 -15.57 18.60
N GLN A 256 1.61 -14.57 19.05
CA GLN A 256 0.80 -14.67 20.26
C GLN A 256 -0.60 -15.17 19.89
N LEU A 257 -0.98 -16.31 20.47
CA LEU A 257 -2.30 -16.93 20.40
C LEU A 257 -3.29 -16.21 21.33
#